data_6687de0185272f04e76d3f90355012cb
#
_entry.id   6687de0185272f04e76d3f90355012cb
#
_cell.length_a   1.000
_cell.length_b   1.000
_cell.length_c   1.000
_cell.angle_alpha   90.00
_cell.angle_beta   90.00
_cell.angle_gamma   90.00
#
_symmetry.space_group_name_H-M   'P 1'
#
loop_
_entity.id
_entity.type
_entity.pdbx_description
1 polymer ?
#
loop_
_entity_poly.entity_id
_entity_poly.type
_entity_poly.pdbx_seq_one_letter_code
_entity_poly.pdbx_strand_id
1 'polypeptide(L)'
;METRGWDFRAVMPKYRWHNCLEVGNLSRISQVLKMLQEFDLPARWTSLIQDHFAEAVHNLAQMWPDEQSLEVSYRVIEGFDHEFAHDIVQHPELHFHASNQALRQFLMDAGHTTMYPFVRIVHLPVDQVRTVSQLRADDIGTMLAIDAVTTKISGVRPRIYAATF
;
A
#
# COMPACT_ATOMS: atom_id res chain seq x y z
N MET A 1 5.33 39.18 -2.20
CA MET A 1 5.26 37.85 -1.52
C MET A 1 3.88 37.27 -1.89
N GLU A 2 3.83 36.62 -3.07
CA GLU A 2 2.57 36.07 -3.62
C GLU A 2 2.39 34.66 -3.10
N THR A 3 1.35 34.44 -2.30
CA THR A 3 0.86 33.12 -1.93
C THR A 3 0.23 32.49 -3.16
N ARG A 4 0.93 31.54 -3.80
CA ARG A 4 0.36 30.69 -4.85
C ARG A 4 -0.71 29.82 -4.22
N GLY A 5 -1.97 30.23 -4.37
CA GLY A 5 -3.11 29.38 -4.03
C GLY A 5 -3.12 28.15 -4.93
N TRP A 6 -3.11 26.98 -4.33
CA TRP A 6 -3.27 25.71 -5.04
C TRP A 6 -4.70 25.64 -5.56
N ASP A 7 -4.85 25.58 -6.87
CA ASP A 7 -6.16 25.36 -7.51
C ASP A 7 -6.50 23.86 -7.46
N PHE A 8 -7.23 23.46 -6.41
CA PHE A 8 -7.69 22.10 -6.20
C PHE A 8 -8.60 21.55 -7.33
N ARG A 9 -9.06 22.38 -8.25
CA ARG A 9 -9.89 21.98 -9.39
C ARG A 9 -9.11 21.24 -10.48
N ALA A 10 -7.80 21.47 -10.55
CA ALA A 10 -6.93 20.84 -11.57
C ALA A 10 -6.57 19.39 -11.23
N VAL A 11 -6.69 18.97 -9.97
CA VAL A 11 -6.23 17.65 -9.50
C VAL A 11 -7.33 16.58 -9.53
N MET A 12 -8.62 16.96 -9.63
CA MET A 12 -9.74 16.01 -9.58
C MET A 12 -10.78 16.18 -10.69
N PRO A 13 -10.53 15.76 -11.94
CA PRO A 13 -11.49 15.91 -13.03
C PRO A 13 -12.72 14.98 -12.96
N LYS A 14 -12.81 14.03 -12.02
CA LYS A 14 -13.87 13.00 -11.99
C LYS A 14 -14.93 13.15 -10.90
N TYR A 15 -14.78 14.09 -9.96
CA TYR A 15 -15.74 14.26 -8.88
C TYR A 15 -16.56 15.56 -9.05
N ARG A 16 -17.88 15.35 -9.24
CA ARG A 16 -18.85 16.44 -9.42
C ARG A 16 -19.15 17.09 -8.07
N TRP A 17 -18.67 18.28 -7.82
CA TRP A 17 -18.75 19.06 -6.58
C TRP A 17 -20.17 19.51 -6.14
N HIS A 18 -21.25 19.05 -6.78
CA HIS A 18 -22.58 19.61 -6.61
C HIS A 18 -23.28 19.31 -5.28
N ASN A 19 -22.70 18.51 -4.38
CA ASN A 19 -23.37 18.08 -3.14
C ASN A 19 -22.54 18.25 -1.84
N CYS A 20 -21.49 19.07 -1.82
CA CYS A 20 -20.63 19.22 -0.63
C CYS A 20 -21.11 20.24 0.43
N LEU A 21 -22.27 20.88 0.27
CA LEU A 21 -22.70 21.98 1.15
C LEU A 21 -23.86 21.65 2.09
N GLU A 22 -24.28 20.39 2.20
CA GLU A 22 -25.22 20.00 3.26
C GLU A 22 -24.45 19.48 4.49
N VAL A 23 -24.19 20.39 5.42
CA VAL A 23 -23.66 20.12 6.75
C VAL A 23 -24.72 19.33 7.54
N GLY A 24 -24.53 18.03 7.69
CA GLY A 24 -25.45 17.21 8.47
C GLY A 24 -25.23 15.69 8.40
N ASN A 25 -24.35 15.20 7.53
CA ASN A 25 -24.21 13.77 7.33
C ASN A 25 -22.82 13.26 7.76
N LEU A 26 -22.74 12.67 8.97
CA LEU A 26 -21.50 12.07 9.52
C LEU A 26 -20.85 11.08 8.56
N SER A 27 -21.65 10.40 7.72
CA SER A 27 -21.14 9.49 6.69
C SER A 27 -20.33 10.19 5.59
N ARG A 28 -20.63 11.44 5.27
CA ARG A 28 -19.88 12.25 4.28
C ARG A 28 -18.56 12.75 4.85
N ILE A 29 -18.55 13.13 6.14
CA ILE A 29 -17.33 13.55 6.83
C ILE A 29 -16.35 12.37 6.90
N SER A 30 -16.83 11.18 7.23
CA SER A 30 -16.00 9.97 7.26
C SER A 30 -15.46 9.60 5.88
N GLN A 31 -16.23 9.79 4.80
CA GLN A 31 -15.75 9.60 3.43
C GLN A 31 -14.67 10.60 3.04
N VAL A 32 -14.83 11.89 3.39
CA VAL A 32 -13.80 12.91 3.12
C VAL A 32 -12.52 12.64 3.92
N LEU A 33 -12.64 12.27 5.18
CA LEU A 33 -11.50 11.89 6.02
C LEU A 33 -10.77 10.66 5.44
N LYS A 34 -11.51 9.66 5.00
CA LYS A 34 -10.95 8.47 4.34
C LYS A 34 -10.22 8.84 3.04
N MET A 35 -10.79 9.72 2.22
CA MET A 35 -10.11 10.23 1.02
C MET A 35 -8.85 11.02 1.35
N LEU A 36 -8.85 11.83 2.42
CA LEU A 36 -7.65 12.57 2.85
C LEU A 36 -6.56 11.62 3.36
N GLN A 37 -6.92 10.57 4.08
CA GLN A 37 -5.99 9.52 4.49
C GLN A 37 -5.40 8.77 3.29
N GLU A 38 -6.20 8.42 2.29
CA GLU A 38 -5.73 7.80 1.04
C GLU A 38 -4.72 8.69 0.28
N PHE A 39 -4.85 10.01 0.35
CA PHE A 39 -3.90 10.95 -0.25
C PHE A 39 -2.54 10.99 0.45
N ASP A 40 -2.51 10.77 1.76
CA ASP A 40 -1.30 10.82 2.57
C ASP A 40 -0.50 9.50 2.58
N LEU A 41 -1.16 8.38 2.25
CA LEU A 41 -0.55 7.05 2.29
C LEU A 41 0.75 6.93 1.46
N PRO A 42 0.82 7.38 0.20
CA PRO A 42 2.06 7.30 -0.58
C PRO A 42 3.20 8.11 0.03
N ALA A 43 2.91 9.28 0.62
CA ALA A 43 3.92 10.12 1.27
C ALA A 43 4.48 9.45 2.52
N ARG A 44 3.62 8.83 3.35
CA ARG A 44 4.04 8.07 4.53
C ARG A 44 4.89 6.85 4.16
N TRP A 45 4.51 6.11 3.11
CA TRP A 45 5.31 5.01 2.58
C TRP A 45 6.66 5.50 2.04
N THR A 46 6.70 6.67 1.38
CA THR A 46 7.95 7.25 0.89
C THR A 46 8.89 7.58 2.04
N SER A 47 8.39 8.21 3.12
CA SER A 47 9.20 8.50 4.32
C SER A 47 9.72 7.21 4.95
N LEU A 48 8.87 6.19 5.14
CA LEU A 48 9.29 4.90 5.70
C LEU A 48 10.39 4.23 4.86
N ILE A 49 10.25 4.25 3.53
CA ILE A 49 11.24 3.65 2.61
C ILE A 49 12.56 4.44 2.68
N GLN A 50 12.51 5.76 2.70
CA GLN A 50 13.71 6.60 2.77
C GLN A 50 14.46 6.43 4.08
N ASP A 51 13.74 6.37 5.21
CA ASP A 51 14.34 6.33 6.53
C ASP A 51 14.91 4.96 6.89
N HIS A 52 14.26 3.87 6.46
CA HIS A 52 14.59 2.52 6.93
C HIS A 52 14.99 1.53 5.85
N PHE A 53 14.66 1.77 4.59
CA PHE A 53 14.85 0.80 3.51
C PHE A 53 15.62 1.32 2.30
N ALA A 54 16.25 2.50 2.38
CA ALA A 54 17.00 3.10 1.27
C ALA A 54 18.11 2.16 0.74
N GLU A 55 18.86 1.53 1.65
CA GLU A 55 19.91 0.58 1.29
C GLU A 55 19.32 -0.70 0.66
N ALA A 56 18.22 -1.21 1.21
CA ALA A 56 17.53 -2.39 0.68
C ALA A 56 16.98 -2.14 -0.74
N VAL A 57 16.46 -0.93 -1.00
CA VAL A 57 16.01 -0.54 -2.35
C VAL A 57 17.17 -0.44 -3.32
N HIS A 58 18.33 0.07 -2.86
CA HIS A 58 19.53 0.11 -3.70
C HIS A 58 20.03 -1.30 -4.06
N ASN A 59 20.04 -2.22 -3.11
CA ASN A 59 20.41 -3.61 -3.33
C ASN A 59 19.42 -4.29 -4.29
N LEU A 60 18.11 -4.06 -4.11
CA LEU A 60 17.07 -4.54 -5.02
C LEU A 60 17.30 -4.07 -6.47
N ALA A 61 17.70 -2.80 -6.64
CA ALA A 61 17.99 -2.26 -7.96
C ALA A 61 19.21 -2.93 -8.63
N GLN A 62 20.20 -3.34 -7.83
CA GLN A 62 21.38 -4.06 -8.34
C GLN A 62 21.08 -5.51 -8.70
N MET A 63 20.15 -6.16 -7.97
CA MET A 63 19.80 -7.57 -8.17
C MET A 63 18.64 -7.77 -9.16
N TRP A 64 18.12 -6.69 -9.73
CA TRP A 64 17.07 -6.78 -10.74
C TRP A 64 17.58 -7.47 -12.03
N PRO A 65 16.83 -8.39 -12.66
CA PRO A 65 15.44 -8.84 -12.39
C PRO A 65 15.34 -10.07 -11.48
N ASP A 66 16.43 -10.56 -10.91
CA ASP A 66 16.44 -11.78 -10.09
C ASP A 66 15.63 -11.59 -8.81
N GLU A 67 15.75 -10.44 -8.18
CA GLU A 67 14.88 -9.99 -7.10
C GLU A 67 13.91 -8.92 -7.58
N GLN A 68 12.62 -9.11 -7.26
CA GLN A 68 11.54 -8.22 -7.69
C GLN A 68 10.71 -7.67 -6.52
N SER A 69 11.07 -8.00 -5.29
CA SER A 69 10.30 -7.58 -4.12
C SER A 69 11.16 -6.97 -3.03
N LEU A 70 10.69 -5.84 -2.48
CA LEU A 70 11.25 -5.26 -1.27
C LEU A 70 10.56 -5.90 -0.06
N GLU A 71 11.33 -6.60 0.77
CA GLU A 71 10.82 -7.15 2.02
C GLU A 71 10.84 -6.10 3.12
N VAL A 72 9.67 -5.80 3.66
CA VAL A 72 9.46 -4.82 4.72
C VAL A 72 8.96 -5.54 5.97
N SER A 73 9.74 -5.51 7.05
CA SER A 73 9.34 -6.12 8.30
C SER A 73 8.24 -5.32 8.99
N TYR A 74 7.15 -5.99 9.39
CA TYR A 74 6.06 -5.37 10.14
C TYR A 74 6.55 -4.68 11.42
N ARG A 75 7.56 -5.26 12.10
CA ARG A 75 8.13 -4.67 13.32
C ARG A 75 8.78 -3.30 13.07
N VAL A 76 9.38 -3.09 11.89
CA VAL A 76 9.96 -1.79 11.53
C VAL A 76 8.85 -0.77 11.28
N ILE A 77 7.77 -1.19 10.63
CA ILE A 77 6.61 -0.33 10.40
C ILE A 77 5.95 0.06 11.74
N GLU A 78 5.78 -0.89 12.65
CA GLU A 78 5.24 -0.68 13.98
C GLU A 78 6.10 0.28 14.82
N GLY A 79 7.42 0.17 14.69
CA GLY A 79 8.37 1.10 15.33
C GLY A 79 8.37 2.51 14.72
N PHE A 80 8.03 2.63 13.44
CA PHE A 80 7.87 3.91 12.75
C PHE A 80 6.55 4.59 13.16
N ASP A 81 5.42 3.86 13.09
CA ASP A 81 4.11 4.36 13.45
C ASP A 81 3.15 3.19 13.73
N HIS A 82 2.70 3.07 14.97
CA HIS A 82 1.82 1.98 15.42
C HIS A 82 0.43 2.02 14.76
N GLU A 83 -0.13 3.22 14.59
CA GLU A 83 -1.44 3.41 13.93
C GLU A 83 -1.36 3.01 12.45
N PHE A 84 -0.29 3.41 11.79
CA PHE A 84 -0.01 3.05 10.40
C PHE A 84 0.15 1.53 10.22
N ALA A 85 0.88 0.87 11.12
CA ALA A 85 1.05 -0.58 11.09
C ALA A 85 -0.29 -1.32 11.28
N HIS A 86 -1.14 -0.84 12.20
CA HIS A 86 -2.47 -1.41 12.42
C HIS A 86 -3.37 -1.22 11.19
N ASP A 87 -3.34 -0.04 10.56
CA ASP A 87 -4.15 0.26 9.36
C ASP A 87 -3.76 -0.63 8.16
N ILE A 88 -2.48 -0.96 8.01
CA ILE A 88 -2.00 -1.91 7.00
C ILE A 88 -2.68 -3.28 7.13
N VAL A 89 -2.86 -3.77 8.35
CA VAL A 89 -3.51 -5.06 8.60
C VAL A 89 -4.99 -5.01 8.26
N GLN A 90 -5.66 -3.90 8.55
CA GLN A 90 -7.10 -3.73 8.32
C GLN A 90 -7.44 -3.41 6.87
N HIS A 91 -6.58 -2.67 6.16
CA HIS A 91 -6.82 -2.20 4.80
C HIS A 91 -5.63 -2.48 3.86
N PRO A 92 -5.20 -3.75 3.73
CA PRO A 92 -3.97 -4.11 3.03
C PRO A 92 -3.95 -3.70 1.56
N GLU A 93 -5.08 -3.75 0.87
CA GLU A 93 -5.17 -3.42 -0.56
C GLU A 93 -4.76 -1.96 -0.85
N LEU A 94 -5.25 -1.02 -0.03
CA LEU A 94 -4.91 0.40 -0.15
C LEU A 94 -3.42 0.64 0.11
N HIS A 95 -2.89 0.00 1.15
CA HIS A 95 -1.49 0.13 1.52
C HIS A 95 -0.54 -0.50 0.50
N PHE A 96 -0.85 -1.65 -0.08
CA PHE A 96 -0.04 -2.25 -1.14
C PHE A 96 -0.02 -1.40 -2.40
N HIS A 97 -1.14 -0.79 -2.76
CA HIS A 97 -1.16 0.13 -3.88
C HIS A 97 -0.27 1.36 -3.62
N ALA A 98 -0.40 1.98 -2.46
CA ALA A 98 0.37 3.16 -2.06
C ALA A 98 1.87 2.84 -1.90
N SER A 99 2.23 1.70 -1.30
CA SER A 99 3.62 1.27 -1.11
C SER A 99 4.32 0.98 -2.43
N ASN A 100 3.65 0.30 -3.36
CA ASN A 100 4.21 0.02 -4.68
C ASN A 100 4.38 1.31 -5.49
N GLN A 101 3.47 2.27 -5.35
CA GLN A 101 3.58 3.59 -5.97
C GLN A 101 4.78 4.36 -5.40
N ALA A 102 4.94 4.39 -4.08
CA ALA A 102 6.06 5.04 -3.40
C ALA A 102 7.41 4.41 -3.78
N LEU A 103 7.51 3.08 -3.77
CA LEU A 103 8.71 2.35 -4.18
C LEU A 103 9.08 2.62 -5.63
N ARG A 104 8.10 2.62 -6.51
CA ARG A 104 8.31 2.93 -7.93
C ARG A 104 8.80 4.38 -8.12
N GLN A 105 8.21 5.35 -7.43
CA GLN A 105 8.64 6.74 -7.50
C GLN A 105 10.09 6.88 -7.03
N PHE A 106 10.44 6.26 -5.91
CA PHE A 106 11.80 6.27 -5.38
C PHE A 106 12.82 5.73 -6.41
N LEU A 107 12.50 4.63 -7.08
CA LEU A 107 13.36 4.05 -8.12
C LEU A 107 13.44 4.93 -9.37
N MET A 108 12.33 5.56 -9.76
CA MET A 108 12.32 6.51 -10.89
C MET A 108 13.22 7.72 -10.62
N ASP A 109 13.16 8.26 -9.40
CA ASP A 109 14.02 9.38 -8.96
C ASP A 109 15.50 8.99 -8.91
N ALA A 110 15.79 7.70 -8.65
CA ALA A 110 17.13 7.12 -8.74
C ALA A 110 17.57 6.76 -10.18
N GLY A 111 16.73 6.98 -11.21
CA GLY A 111 17.04 6.72 -12.61
C GLY A 111 16.62 5.34 -13.13
N HIS A 112 15.96 4.52 -12.33
CA HIS A 112 15.52 3.16 -12.68
C HIS A 112 14.08 3.14 -13.20
N THR A 113 13.83 3.59 -14.42
CA THR A 113 12.48 3.81 -14.98
C THR A 113 11.77 2.53 -15.45
N THR A 114 12.51 1.45 -15.70
CA THR A 114 11.98 0.19 -16.27
C THR A 114 11.67 -0.87 -15.22
N MET A 115 11.94 -0.60 -13.95
CA MET A 115 11.73 -1.54 -12.86
C MET A 115 10.32 -1.40 -12.27
N TYR A 116 9.67 -2.53 -11.98
CA TYR A 116 8.35 -2.61 -11.39
C TYR A 116 8.34 -3.57 -10.19
N PRO A 117 9.13 -3.28 -9.15
CA PRO A 117 9.12 -4.12 -7.96
C PRO A 117 7.85 -3.92 -7.14
N PHE A 118 7.62 -4.83 -6.21
CA PHE A 118 6.50 -4.76 -5.29
C PHE A 118 6.99 -4.90 -3.83
N VAL A 119 6.22 -4.34 -2.91
CA VAL A 119 6.47 -4.46 -1.48
C VAL A 119 5.89 -5.76 -0.95
N ARG A 120 6.65 -6.47 -0.12
CA ARG A 120 6.23 -7.66 0.60
C ARG A 120 6.38 -7.42 2.10
N ILE A 121 5.30 -7.52 2.85
CA ILE A 121 5.34 -7.40 4.31
C ILE A 121 5.62 -8.76 4.91
N VAL A 122 6.62 -8.81 5.79
CA VAL A 122 7.06 -10.03 6.48
C VAL A 122 7.00 -9.83 8.00
N HIS A 123 7.06 -10.94 8.75
CA HIS A 123 7.07 -10.95 10.22
C HIS A 123 5.83 -10.30 10.84
N LEU A 124 4.64 -10.66 10.33
CA LEU A 124 3.37 -10.27 10.96
C LEU A 124 3.33 -10.69 12.43
N PRO A 125 2.63 -9.95 13.29
CA PRO A 125 2.48 -10.28 14.70
C PRO A 125 1.73 -11.61 14.90
N VAL A 126 1.98 -12.27 16.02
CA VAL A 126 1.46 -13.61 16.31
C VAL A 126 -0.06 -13.67 16.35
N ASP A 127 -0.71 -12.58 16.75
CA ASP A 127 -2.17 -12.43 16.77
C ASP A 127 -2.79 -12.37 15.36
N GLN A 128 -1.99 -12.15 14.31
CA GLN A 128 -2.40 -12.23 12.90
C GLN A 128 -2.09 -13.59 12.26
N VAL A 129 -1.51 -14.53 13.00
CA VAL A 129 -1.27 -15.89 12.50
C VAL A 129 -2.49 -16.77 12.78
N ARG A 130 -3.00 -17.42 11.74
CA ARG A 130 -4.18 -18.31 11.80
C ARG A 130 -3.85 -19.68 11.21
N THR A 131 -4.46 -20.71 11.74
CA THR A 131 -4.58 -21.99 11.02
C THR A 131 -5.78 -21.95 10.08
N VAL A 132 -5.80 -22.80 9.05
CA VAL A 132 -6.91 -22.85 8.09
C VAL A 132 -8.27 -23.05 8.77
N SER A 133 -8.33 -23.81 9.87
CA SER A 133 -9.56 -24.06 10.64
C SER A 133 -10.06 -22.86 11.46
N GLN A 134 -9.20 -21.87 11.70
CA GLN A 134 -9.52 -20.67 12.48
C GLN A 134 -10.03 -19.51 11.61
N LEU A 135 -9.95 -19.62 10.29
CA LEU A 135 -10.44 -18.59 9.38
C LEU A 135 -11.93 -18.35 9.55
N ARG A 136 -12.33 -17.10 9.57
CA ARG A 136 -13.72 -16.62 9.74
C ARG A 136 -14.07 -15.60 8.66
N ALA A 137 -15.36 -15.28 8.55
CA ALA A 137 -15.85 -14.27 7.61
C ALA A 137 -15.31 -12.87 7.92
N ASP A 138 -15.03 -12.57 9.18
CA ASP A 138 -14.49 -11.29 9.63
C ASP A 138 -13.02 -11.07 9.19
N ASP A 139 -12.33 -12.15 8.83
CA ASP A 139 -10.95 -12.08 8.32
C ASP A 139 -10.89 -11.65 6.84
N ILE A 140 -12.05 -11.58 6.17
CA ILE A 140 -12.10 -11.19 4.75
C ILE A 140 -11.71 -9.72 4.59
N GLY A 141 -10.72 -9.47 3.76
CA GLY A 141 -10.19 -8.12 3.50
C GLY A 141 -9.09 -7.66 4.45
N THR A 142 -8.75 -8.45 5.48
CA THR A 142 -7.64 -8.19 6.39
C THR A 142 -6.38 -8.96 5.98
N MET A 143 -5.21 -8.49 6.45
CA MET A 143 -3.95 -9.19 6.24
C MET A 143 -3.71 -10.23 7.32
N LEU A 144 -3.47 -11.47 6.91
CA LEU A 144 -3.22 -12.60 7.79
C LEU A 144 -2.00 -13.40 7.33
N ALA A 145 -1.33 -14.02 8.28
CA ALA A 145 -0.41 -15.13 8.03
C ALA A 145 -1.13 -16.45 8.29
N ILE A 146 -1.05 -17.39 7.36
CA ILE A 146 -1.70 -18.69 7.49
C ILE A 146 -0.63 -19.75 7.67
N ASP A 147 -0.73 -20.50 8.77
CA ASP A 147 0.05 -21.71 8.99
C ASP A 147 -0.68 -22.91 8.38
N ALA A 148 -0.12 -23.45 7.29
CA ALA A 148 -0.75 -24.51 6.52
C ALA A 148 0.27 -25.42 5.84
N VAL A 149 -0.14 -26.68 5.61
CA VAL A 149 0.64 -27.64 4.82
C VAL A 149 0.12 -27.70 3.40
N THR A 150 1.00 -27.48 2.42
CA THR A 150 0.66 -27.58 1.00
C THR A 150 0.36 -29.04 0.63
N THR A 151 -0.89 -29.33 0.27
CA THR A 151 -1.32 -30.68 -0.12
C THR A 151 -1.34 -30.87 -1.64
N LYS A 152 -1.53 -29.80 -2.41
CA LYS A 152 -1.59 -29.87 -3.87
C LYS A 152 -1.18 -28.53 -4.50
N ILE A 153 -0.37 -28.58 -5.53
CA ILE A 153 0.03 -27.43 -6.35
C ILE A 153 -0.53 -27.63 -7.75
N SER A 154 -1.28 -26.65 -8.26
CA SER A 154 -1.71 -26.61 -9.65
C SER A 154 -0.67 -25.90 -10.52
N GLY A 155 -0.64 -26.20 -11.83
CA GLY A 155 0.21 -25.48 -12.77
C GLY A 155 -0.08 -23.98 -12.80
N VAL A 156 0.95 -23.17 -13.00
CA VAL A 156 0.82 -21.72 -13.16
C VAL A 156 0.03 -21.42 -14.43
N ARG A 157 -1.03 -20.61 -14.31
CA ARG A 157 -1.80 -20.13 -15.46
C ARG A 157 -1.63 -18.62 -15.57
N PRO A 158 -1.29 -18.09 -16.76
CA PRO A 158 -1.21 -16.64 -16.95
C PRO A 158 -2.60 -16.01 -16.76
N ARG A 159 -2.65 -14.87 -16.10
CA ARG A 159 -3.87 -14.06 -15.93
C ARG A 159 -3.67 -12.74 -16.66
N ILE A 160 -4.60 -12.39 -17.55
CA ILE A 160 -4.63 -11.07 -18.17
C ILE A 160 -5.12 -10.08 -17.10
N TYR A 161 -4.25 -9.12 -16.75
CA TYR A 161 -4.58 -8.07 -15.79
C TYR A 161 -5.19 -6.84 -16.48
N ALA A 162 -4.67 -6.49 -17.66
CA ALA A 162 -5.20 -5.42 -18.48
C ALA A 162 -5.01 -5.76 -19.97
N ALA A 163 -5.98 -5.43 -20.80
CA ALA A 163 -5.89 -5.51 -22.24
C ALA A 163 -6.38 -4.19 -22.85
N THR A 164 -5.58 -3.59 -23.74
CA THR A 164 -5.98 -2.40 -24.51
C THR A 164 -6.34 -2.87 -25.92
N PHE A 165 -7.52 -2.48 -26.41
CA PHE A 165 -8.03 -2.79 -27.74
C PHE A 165 -8.07 -1.53 -28.59
#